data_8ae34cda1a6e846ac1c672ffde51fff1
#
_entry.id   8ae34cda1a6e846ac1c672ffde51fff1
#
_cell.length_a   1.000
_cell.length_b   1.000
_cell.length_c   1.000
_cell.angle_alpha   90.00
_cell.angle_beta   90.00
_cell.angle_gamma   90.00
#
_symmetry.space_group_name_H-M   'P 1'
#
loop_
_entity.id
_entity.type
_entity.pdbx_description
1 polymer ?
#
loop_
_entity_poly.entity_id
_entity_poly.type
_entity_poly.pdbx_seq_one_letter_code
_entity_poly.pdbx_strand_id
1 'polypeptide(L)'
;AAKVSIAIGVMLGAFYGYIVFRKWQSYDFSWDFINNNINKQLSENIGDLLWGTIGIIFTFTTTLFLFITFKEQREQLHVTKEQSDKVRFETTYFNILGMLKQVQDTVNTNISSNYDHTSARNIIEYYNNFRNLYTANLKSNKNIADFTSSFNPIEANNASIEQLQGLLATEYENYVKSINCNVGYMFRYIFNTLKFVIDDEYNKKDIKARDRYLNLLQAQLSNEELCLIFYDAISEYGKNKEGKYYFREILDTTHFLENIDSSFLLDRKHYKLYPHTIFKFLNRDEIKKVLPLQ
;
A
#
# COMPACT_ATOMS: atom_id res chain seq x y z
N ALA A 1 15.75 -12.16 -31.74
CA ALA A 1 15.01 -12.28 -33.00
C ALA A 1 15.34 -11.15 -33.99
N ALA A 2 15.18 -9.85 -33.62
CA ALA A 2 15.41 -8.71 -34.53
C ALA A 2 16.84 -8.67 -35.11
N LYS A 3 17.87 -8.90 -34.31
CA LYS A 3 19.27 -8.93 -34.76
C LYS A 3 19.52 -10.06 -35.78
N VAL A 4 18.83 -11.18 -35.64
CA VAL A 4 18.93 -12.32 -36.55
C VAL A 4 18.26 -12.00 -37.90
N SER A 5 17.09 -11.37 -37.88
CA SER A 5 16.35 -10.97 -39.10
C SER A 5 17.10 -9.90 -39.90
N ILE A 6 17.73 -8.92 -39.23
CA ILE A 6 18.59 -7.94 -39.89
C ILE A 6 19.81 -8.60 -40.51
N ALA A 7 20.46 -9.54 -39.82
CA ALA A 7 21.62 -10.27 -40.32
C ALA A 7 21.25 -11.10 -41.56
N ILE A 8 20.09 -11.78 -41.56
CA ILE A 8 19.57 -12.54 -42.70
C ILE A 8 19.29 -11.61 -43.89
N GLY A 9 18.65 -10.47 -43.65
CA GLY A 9 18.38 -9.47 -44.70
C GLY A 9 19.66 -8.92 -45.34
N VAL A 10 20.67 -8.61 -44.54
CA VAL A 10 21.99 -8.14 -45.03
C VAL A 10 22.71 -9.25 -45.78
N MET A 11 22.67 -10.52 -45.31
CA MET A 11 23.27 -11.64 -46.02
C MET A 11 22.61 -11.91 -47.38
N LEU A 12 21.29 -11.89 -47.44
CA LEU A 12 20.55 -12.06 -48.70
C LEU A 12 20.84 -10.92 -49.67
N GLY A 13 20.90 -9.68 -49.23
CA GLY A 13 21.29 -8.51 -50.02
C GLY A 13 22.71 -8.61 -50.54
N ALA A 14 23.67 -9.04 -49.70
CA ALA A 14 25.07 -9.23 -50.08
C ALA A 14 25.22 -10.41 -51.10
N PHE A 15 24.48 -11.52 -50.86
CA PHE A 15 24.50 -12.67 -51.78
C PHE A 15 23.93 -12.31 -53.16
N TYR A 16 22.84 -11.56 -53.19
CA TYR A 16 22.22 -11.09 -54.43
C TYR A 16 23.13 -10.10 -55.17
N GLY A 17 23.72 -9.16 -54.45
CA GLY A 17 24.71 -8.23 -54.94
C GLY A 17 25.94 -8.93 -55.53
N TYR A 18 26.39 -10.03 -54.90
CA TYR A 18 27.49 -10.87 -55.39
C TYR A 18 27.14 -11.59 -56.71
N ILE A 19 25.92 -12.13 -56.81
CA ILE A 19 25.45 -12.80 -58.05
C ILE A 19 25.39 -11.78 -59.21
N VAL A 20 24.84 -10.59 -58.95
CA VAL A 20 24.76 -9.52 -59.96
C VAL A 20 26.14 -9.04 -60.35
N PHE A 21 27.06 -8.85 -59.41
CA PHE A 21 28.43 -8.44 -59.63
C PHE A 21 29.20 -9.50 -60.45
N ARG A 22 29.05 -10.80 -60.15
CA ARG A 22 29.71 -11.89 -60.86
C ARG A 22 29.18 -12.03 -62.26
N LYS A 23 27.91 -11.86 -62.55
CA LYS A 23 27.33 -11.80 -63.87
C LYS A 23 27.80 -10.54 -64.62
N TRP A 24 27.93 -9.45 -63.97
CA TRP A 24 28.47 -8.23 -64.55
C TRP A 24 29.93 -8.40 -64.97
N GLN A 25 30.74 -9.04 -64.14
CA GLN A 25 32.15 -9.33 -64.49
C GLN A 25 32.34 -10.33 -65.62
N SER A 26 31.35 -11.19 -65.89
CA SER A 26 31.41 -12.18 -67.01
C SER A 26 31.01 -11.60 -68.36
N TYR A 27 30.47 -10.40 -68.38
CA TYR A 27 30.22 -9.63 -69.58
C TYR A 27 31.20 -8.46 -69.62
N ASP A 28 31.98 -8.34 -70.72
CA ASP A 28 32.89 -7.19 -70.92
C ASP A 28 32.04 -5.93 -71.09
N PHE A 29 31.63 -5.29 -69.94
CA PHE A 29 30.75 -4.10 -69.89
C PHE A 29 31.58 -2.86 -70.19
N SER A 30 31.84 -2.60 -71.49
CA SER A 30 32.21 -1.27 -71.94
C SER A 30 30.94 -0.35 -71.99
N TRP A 31 31.10 0.96 -71.85
CA TRP A 31 30.00 1.93 -71.97
C TRP A 31 29.33 1.84 -73.34
N ASP A 32 30.08 1.45 -74.40
CA ASP A 32 29.57 1.21 -75.76
C ASP A 32 28.66 -0.01 -75.83
N PHE A 33 28.96 -1.08 -75.12
CA PHE A 33 28.06 -2.23 -74.99
C PHE A 33 26.74 -1.90 -74.31
N ILE A 34 26.81 -1.11 -73.27
CA ILE A 34 25.61 -0.63 -72.51
C ILE A 34 24.71 0.17 -73.47
N ASN A 35 25.26 1.12 -74.22
CA ASN A 35 24.48 1.98 -75.11
C ASN A 35 23.88 1.28 -76.32
N ASN A 36 24.57 0.26 -76.87
CA ASN A 36 24.18 -0.36 -78.15
C ASN A 36 23.46 -1.68 -78.01
N ASN A 37 23.62 -2.43 -76.92
CA ASN A 37 23.13 -3.77 -76.76
C ASN A 37 22.15 -4.03 -75.62
N ILE A 38 21.87 -3.05 -74.75
CA ILE A 38 20.87 -3.26 -73.75
C ILE A 38 19.49 -3.12 -74.40
N ASN A 39 18.84 -4.27 -74.51
CA ASN A 39 17.43 -4.29 -74.82
C ASN A 39 16.68 -3.55 -73.70
N LYS A 40 16.19 -2.35 -74.01
CA LYS A 40 15.49 -1.46 -73.06
C LYS A 40 14.37 -2.23 -72.32
N GLN A 41 13.65 -3.07 -73.04
CA GLN A 41 12.56 -3.89 -72.50
C GLN A 41 13.03 -4.97 -71.51
N LEU A 42 14.22 -5.54 -71.73
CA LEU A 42 14.81 -6.50 -70.78
C LEU A 42 15.30 -5.82 -69.51
N SER A 43 15.85 -4.64 -69.61
CA SER A 43 16.31 -3.83 -68.49
C SER A 43 15.14 -3.35 -67.62
N GLU A 44 14.02 -2.93 -68.23
CA GLU A 44 12.78 -2.56 -67.53
C GLU A 44 12.19 -3.77 -66.82
N ASN A 45 12.07 -4.92 -67.46
CA ASN A 45 11.55 -6.18 -66.85
C ASN A 45 12.42 -6.69 -65.66
N ILE A 46 13.74 -6.58 -65.76
CA ILE A 46 14.65 -6.94 -64.67
C ILE A 46 14.53 -5.93 -63.52
N GLY A 47 14.41 -4.66 -63.84
CA GLY A 47 14.17 -3.60 -62.84
C GLY A 47 12.90 -3.83 -62.08
N ASP A 48 11.79 -4.11 -62.73
CA ASP A 48 10.49 -4.36 -62.13
C ASP A 48 10.50 -5.63 -61.27
N LEU A 49 11.15 -6.69 -61.72
CA LEU A 49 11.32 -7.94 -60.96
C LEU A 49 12.14 -7.70 -59.68
N LEU A 50 13.24 -6.98 -59.78
CA LEU A 50 14.10 -6.65 -58.65
C LEU A 50 13.38 -5.77 -57.62
N TRP A 51 12.77 -4.67 -58.06
CA TRP A 51 12.03 -3.76 -57.18
C TRP A 51 10.82 -4.43 -56.58
N GLY A 52 10.05 -5.23 -57.34
CA GLY A 52 8.93 -5.98 -56.82
C GLY A 52 9.34 -6.98 -55.72
N THR A 53 10.38 -7.76 -55.95
CA THR A 53 10.86 -8.80 -55.00
C THR A 53 11.47 -8.13 -53.75
N ILE A 54 12.33 -7.14 -53.93
CA ILE A 54 12.97 -6.42 -52.83
C ILE A 54 11.91 -5.68 -52.02
N GLY A 55 10.95 -5.03 -52.69
CA GLY A 55 9.85 -4.30 -52.03
C GLY A 55 9.01 -5.20 -51.15
N ILE A 56 8.67 -6.42 -51.63
CA ILE A 56 7.90 -7.41 -50.82
C ILE A 56 8.71 -7.81 -49.56
N ILE A 57 10.00 -8.10 -49.70
CA ILE A 57 10.87 -8.50 -48.59
C ILE A 57 10.99 -7.38 -47.57
N PHE A 58 11.19 -6.12 -48.00
CA PHE A 58 11.26 -4.99 -47.12
C PHE A 58 9.93 -4.72 -46.41
N THR A 59 8.80 -4.81 -47.13
CA THR A 59 7.47 -4.63 -46.56
C THR A 59 7.18 -5.69 -45.49
N PHE A 60 7.49 -6.96 -45.78
CA PHE A 60 7.31 -8.05 -44.82
C PHE A 60 8.20 -7.85 -43.57
N THR A 61 9.47 -7.53 -43.77
CA THR A 61 10.41 -7.26 -42.67
C THR A 61 9.98 -6.11 -41.82
N THR A 62 9.52 -5.01 -42.45
CA THR A 62 9.01 -3.80 -41.74
C THR A 62 7.77 -4.16 -40.94
N THR A 63 6.84 -4.93 -41.51
CA THR A 63 5.61 -5.35 -40.82
C THR A 63 5.94 -6.22 -39.60
N LEU A 64 6.87 -7.19 -39.73
CA LEU A 64 7.33 -7.98 -38.60
C LEU A 64 8.00 -7.12 -37.52
N PHE A 65 8.82 -6.17 -37.92
CA PHE A 65 9.49 -5.27 -36.98
C PHE A 65 8.48 -4.41 -36.23
N LEU A 66 7.49 -3.85 -36.94
CA LEU A 66 6.38 -3.10 -36.30
C LEU A 66 5.62 -3.95 -35.30
N PHE A 67 5.30 -5.22 -35.65
CA PHE A 67 4.61 -6.13 -34.75
C PHE A 67 5.41 -6.38 -33.44
N ILE A 68 6.71 -6.64 -33.57
CA ILE A 68 7.60 -6.83 -32.40
C ILE A 68 7.67 -5.57 -31.58
N THR A 69 7.82 -4.41 -32.23
CA THR A 69 7.88 -3.10 -31.55
C THR A 69 6.58 -2.80 -30.79
N PHE A 70 5.42 -3.07 -31.39
CA PHE A 70 4.14 -2.90 -30.70
C PHE A 70 4.00 -3.83 -29.50
N LYS A 71 4.49 -5.05 -29.58
CA LYS A 71 4.48 -5.97 -28.43
C LYS A 71 5.36 -5.44 -27.29
N GLU A 72 6.57 -5.01 -27.58
CA GLU A 72 7.49 -4.43 -26.61
C GLU A 72 6.91 -3.13 -25.99
N GLN A 73 6.31 -2.27 -26.80
CA GLN A 73 5.66 -1.04 -26.32
C GLN A 73 4.49 -1.36 -25.36
N ARG A 74 3.69 -2.40 -25.64
CA ARG A 74 2.61 -2.81 -24.73
C ARG A 74 3.16 -3.27 -23.38
N GLU A 75 4.22 -4.05 -23.35
CA GLU A 75 4.86 -4.50 -22.12
C GLU A 75 5.45 -3.29 -21.34
N GLN A 76 6.10 -2.37 -22.04
CA GLN A 76 6.64 -1.14 -21.43
C GLN A 76 5.52 -0.25 -20.86
N LEU A 77 4.41 -0.10 -21.58
CA LEU A 77 3.26 0.66 -21.10
C LEU A 77 2.68 0.06 -19.81
N HIS A 78 2.59 -1.28 -19.72
CA HIS A 78 2.11 -1.95 -18.52
C HIS A 78 3.03 -1.68 -17.33
N VAL A 79 4.34 -1.88 -17.50
CA VAL A 79 5.34 -1.61 -16.43
C VAL A 79 5.35 -0.14 -16.03
N THR A 80 5.28 0.78 -17.02
CA THR A 80 5.25 2.22 -16.74
C THR A 80 3.99 2.62 -15.98
N LYS A 81 2.84 2.02 -16.31
CA LYS A 81 1.59 2.26 -15.59
C LYS A 81 1.67 1.80 -14.13
N GLU A 82 2.16 0.58 -13.89
CA GLU A 82 2.34 0.07 -12.52
C GLU A 82 3.29 0.94 -11.70
N GLN A 83 4.41 1.37 -12.30
CA GLN A 83 5.35 2.29 -11.64
C GLN A 83 4.71 3.65 -11.35
N SER A 84 3.95 4.19 -12.30
CA SER A 84 3.24 5.47 -12.12
C SER A 84 2.20 5.40 -11.00
N ASP A 85 1.42 4.32 -10.95
CA ASP A 85 0.41 4.10 -9.89
C ASP A 85 1.09 3.99 -8.52
N LYS A 86 2.22 3.28 -8.43
CA LYS A 86 3.01 3.19 -7.20
C LYS A 86 3.54 4.56 -6.77
N VAL A 87 4.17 5.32 -7.67
CA VAL A 87 4.70 6.66 -7.37
C VAL A 87 3.59 7.60 -6.92
N ARG A 88 2.42 7.55 -7.57
CA ARG A 88 1.26 8.35 -7.18
C ARG A 88 0.78 7.99 -5.78
N PHE A 89 0.67 6.70 -5.46
CA PHE A 89 0.32 6.24 -4.11
C PHE A 89 1.34 6.74 -3.08
N GLU A 90 2.64 6.51 -3.32
CA GLU A 90 3.71 6.91 -2.39
C GLU A 90 3.71 8.43 -2.16
N THR A 91 3.59 9.22 -3.22
CA THR A 91 3.53 10.69 -3.12
C THR A 91 2.34 11.13 -2.26
N THR A 92 1.16 10.56 -2.51
CA THR A 92 -0.05 10.86 -1.73
C THR A 92 0.12 10.43 -0.28
N TYR A 93 0.64 9.23 -0.05
CA TYR A 93 0.86 8.69 1.29
C TYR A 93 1.83 9.54 2.12
N PHE A 94 2.97 9.94 1.55
CA PHE A 94 3.93 10.79 2.28
C PHE A 94 3.39 12.21 2.51
N ASN A 95 2.56 12.74 1.62
CA ASN A 95 1.84 13.99 1.88
C ASN A 95 0.85 13.82 3.06
N ILE A 96 0.11 12.72 3.11
CA ILE A 96 -0.77 12.40 4.24
C ILE A 96 0.04 12.30 5.54
N LEU A 97 1.18 11.60 5.55
CA LEU A 97 2.03 11.55 6.75
C LEU A 97 2.55 12.92 7.17
N GLY A 98 2.95 13.77 6.22
CA GLY A 98 3.35 15.14 6.51
C GLY A 98 2.24 15.98 7.14
N MET A 99 0.99 15.78 6.69
CA MET A 99 -0.18 16.43 7.27
C MET A 99 -0.55 15.88 8.65
N LEU A 100 -0.26 14.61 8.96
CA LEU A 100 -0.52 14.02 10.27
C LEU A 100 0.20 14.81 11.37
N LYS A 101 1.44 15.23 11.13
CA LYS A 101 2.18 16.06 12.09
C LYS A 101 1.47 17.38 12.36
N GLN A 102 0.94 18.04 11.34
CA GLN A 102 0.17 19.28 11.51
C GLN A 102 -1.14 19.03 12.29
N VAL A 103 -1.79 17.89 12.07
CA VAL A 103 -2.97 17.46 12.81
C VAL A 103 -2.65 17.28 14.29
N GLN A 104 -1.56 16.58 14.61
CA GLN A 104 -1.08 16.38 15.98
C GLN A 104 -0.75 17.73 16.67
N ASP A 105 -0.03 18.61 15.97
CA ASP A 105 0.31 19.94 16.48
C ASP A 105 -0.95 20.80 16.71
N THR A 106 -1.94 20.71 15.82
CA THR A 106 -3.22 21.40 15.97
C THR A 106 -4.01 20.90 17.17
N VAL A 107 -4.06 19.58 17.39
CA VAL A 107 -4.71 18.98 18.56
C VAL A 107 -4.02 19.46 19.83
N ASN A 108 -2.70 19.40 19.89
CA ASN A 108 -1.93 19.85 21.05
C ASN A 108 -2.12 21.35 21.34
N THR A 109 -2.23 22.19 20.31
CA THR A 109 -2.46 23.64 20.46
C THR A 109 -3.89 23.93 20.93
N ASN A 110 -4.90 23.27 20.38
CA ASN A 110 -6.31 23.46 20.75
C ASN A 110 -6.59 22.99 22.18
N ILE A 111 -5.92 21.94 22.64
CA ILE A 111 -5.97 21.49 24.02
C ILE A 111 -5.44 22.59 24.97
N SER A 112 -4.36 23.27 24.56
CA SER A 112 -3.72 24.30 25.40
C SER A 112 -4.47 25.63 25.46
N SER A 113 -5.34 25.94 24.49
CA SER A 113 -6.04 27.24 24.39
C SER A 113 -7.36 27.33 25.15
N ASN A 114 -7.97 26.20 25.53
CA ASN A 114 -9.21 26.17 26.32
C ASN A 114 -8.87 26.21 27.82
N TYR A 115 -8.81 27.39 28.38
CA TYR A 115 -8.48 27.67 29.78
C TYR A 115 -9.62 27.32 30.76
N ASP A 116 -10.00 26.03 30.81
CA ASP A 116 -10.75 25.50 31.93
C ASP A 116 -9.87 24.50 32.68
N HIS A 117 -9.81 24.58 34.01
CA HIS A 117 -8.89 23.77 34.84
C HIS A 117 -9.09 22.24 34.71
N THR A 118 -10.04 21.81 33.90
CA THR A 118 -10.34 20.39 33.58
C THR A 118 -9.83 19.96 32.22
N SER A 119 -9.28 20.87 31.39
CA SER A 119 -8.87 20.58 30.02
C SER A 119 -7.40 20.13 29.98
N ALA A 120 -7.14 18.99 29.32
CA ALA A 120 -5.79 18.50 29.06
C ALA A 120 -5.03 19.50 28.16
N ARG A 121 -3.76 19.77 28.44
CA ARG A 121 -2.93 20.72 27.67
C ARG A 121 -2.28 20.10 26.42
N ASN A 122 -2.24 18.78 26.34
CA ASN A 122 -1.70 18.01 25.21
C ASN A 122 -2.21 16.57 25.26
N ILE A 123 -1.88 15.79 24.25
CA ILE A 123 -2.33 14.40 24.12
C ILE A 123 -1.85 13.51 25.28
N ILE A 124 -0.67 13.80 25.84
CA ILE A 124 -0.12 13.06 26.99
C ILE A 124 -0.97 13.32 28.23
N GLU A 125 -1.32 14.58 28.50
CA GLU A 125 -2.19 14.94 29.62
C GLU A 125 -3.60 14.40 29.43
N TYR A 126 -4.11 14.43 28.19
CA TYR A 126 -5.38 13.79 27.83
C TYR A 126 -5.38 12.30 28.18
N TYR A 127 -4.34 11.57 27.80
CA TYR A 127 -4.18 10.17 28.15
C TYR A 127 -4.08 9.97 29.68
N ASN A 128 -3.27 10.77 30.38
CA ASN A 128 -3.08 10.66 31.82
C ASN A 128 -4.39 10.95 32.59
N ASN A 129 -5.19 11.91 32.14
CA ASN A 129 -6.49 12.20 32.73
C ASN A 129 -7.47 11.03 32.50
N PHE A 130 -7.50 10.43 31.34
CA PHE A 130 -8.27 9.20 31.10
C PHE A 130 -7.87 8.08 32.03
N ARG A 131 -6.58 7.82 32.17
CA ARG A 131 -6.04 6.79 33.06
C ARG A 131 -6.39 7.04 34.52
N ASN A 132 -6.28 8.28 34.96
CA ASN A 132 -6.64 8.69 36.34
C ASN A 132 -8.13 8.52 36.60
N LEU A 133 -9.00 8.93 35.68
CA LEU A 133 -10.44 8.73 35.77
C LEU A 133 -10.81 7.25 35.87
N TYR A 134 -10.27 6.42 34.98
CA TYR A 134 -10.48 4.98 35.03
C TYR A 134 -10.05 4.38 36.37
N THR A 135 -8.87 4.76 36.86
CA THR A 135 -8.36 4.31 38.17
C THR A 135 -9.26 4.77 39.34
N ALA A 136 -9.80 5.97 39.28
CA ALA A 136 -10.72 6.48 40.28
C ALA A 136 -12.06 5.72 40.25
N ASN A 137 -12.58 5.44 39.07
CA ASN A 137 -13.81 4.67 38.89
C ASN A 137 -13.65 3.20 39.36
N LEU A 138 -12.50 2.58 39.13
CA LEU A 138 -12.21 1.28 39.74
C LEU A 138 -12.25 1.28 41.25
N LYS A 139 -11.78 2.35 41.91
CA LYS A 139 -11.80 2.48 43.38
C LYS A 139 -13.20 2.74 43.90
N SER A 140 -14.03 3.49 43.20
CA SER A 140 -15.36 3.91 43.64
C SER A 140 -16.47 2.90 43.30
N ASN A 141 -16.31 2.12 42.21
CA ASN A 141 -17.31 1.16 41.76
C ASN A 141 -16.81 -0.29 41.97
N LYS A 142 -17.29 -0.91 43.06
CA LYS A 142 -16.92 -2.26 43.46
C LYS A 142 -17.22 -3.30 42.37
N ASN A 143 -18.33 -3.17 41.66
CA ASN A 143 -18.72 -4.12 40.63
C ASN A 143 -17.72 -4.12 39.44
N ILE A 144 -17.24 -2.92 39.06
CA ILE A 144 -16.22 -2.78 37.99
C ILE A 144 -14.88 -3.36 38.49
N ALA A 145 -14.50 -3.05 39.73
CA ALA A 145 -13.26 -3.55 40.31
C ALA A 145 -13.27 -5.08 40.43
N ASP A 146 -14.35 -5.65 40.93
CA ASP A 146 -14.49 -7.10 41.08
C ASP A 146 -14.45 -7.81 39.73
N PHE A 147 -15.15 -7.27 38.70
CA PHE A 147 -15.12 -7.82 37.35
C PHE A 147 -13.71 -7.74 36.75
N THR A 148 -13.07 -6.57 36.80
CA THR A 148 -11.74 -6.35 36.22
C THR A 148 -10.68 -7.21 36.91
N SER A 149 -10.76 -7.36 38.24
CA SER A 149 -9.82 -8.20 39.00
C SER A 149 -9.99 -9.68 38.72
N SER A 150 -11.23 -10.15 38.55
CA SER A 150 -11.56 -11.55 38.26
C SER A 150 -11.38 -11.93 36.78
N PHE A 151 -11.30 -10.95 35.88
CA PHE A 151 -11.14 -11.20 34.45
C PHE A 151 -9.82 -11.92 34.17
N ASN A 152 -9.92 -13.16 33.66
CA ASN A 152 -8.78 -13.97 33.23
C ASN A 152 -8.73 -13.97 31.69
N PRO A 153 -7.78 -13.31 31.05
CA PRO A 153 -7.72 -13.21 29.59
C PRO A 153 -7.44 -14.56 28.90
N ILE A 154 -6.95 -15.55 29.65
CA ILE A 154 -6.64 -16.89 29.12
C ILE A 154 -7.90 -17.75 29.02
N GLU A 155 -8.82 -17.62 30.00
CA GLU A 155 -10.04 -18.40 30.11
C GLU A 155 -11.29 -17.63 29.66
N ALA A 156 -11.11 -16.37 29.26
CA ALA A 156 -12.21 -15.51 28.88
C ALA A 156 -12.94 -16.05 27.63
N ASN A 157 -14.24 -16.20 27.77
CA ASN A 157 -15.15 -16.51 26.65
C ASN A 157 -15.62 -15.21 25.97
N ASN A 158 -16.33 -15.35 24.84
CA ASN A 158 -16.80 -14.19 24.07
C ASN A 158 -17.70 -13.26 24.89
N ALA A 159 -18.57 -13.81 25.73
CA ALA A 159 -19.47 -13.00 26.58
C ALA A 159 -18.69 -12.14 27.59
N SER A 160 -17.64 -12.68 28.22
CA SER A 160 -16.80 -11.90 29.16
C SER A 160 -15.94 -10.87 28.43
N ILE A 161 -15.52 -11.14 27.19
CA ILE A 161 -14.80 -10.18 26.35
C ILE A 161 -15.73 -9.04 25.92
N GLU A 162 -16.95 -9.34 25.50
CA GLU A 162 -17.96 -8.34 25.15
C GLU A 162 -18.34 -7.46 26.36
N GLN A 163 -18.47 -8.06 27.53
CA GLN A 163 -18.74 -7.33 28.77
C GLN A 163 -17.56 -6.38 29.10
N LEU A 164 -16.31 -6.85 28.99
CA LEU A 164 -15.12 -6.02 29.17
C LEU A 164 -15.11 -4.86 28.19
N GLN A 165 -15.37 -5.16 26.90
CA GLN A 165 -15.44 -4.15 25.86
C GLN A 165 -16.50 -3.09 26.17
N GLY A 166 -17.73 -3.50 26.53
CA GLY A 166 -18.82 -2.57 26.85
C GLY A 166 -18.50 -1.67 28.02
N LEU A 167 -17.86 -2.21 29.06
CA LEU A 167 -17.42 -1.45 30.22
C LEU A 167 -16.38 -0.38 29.81
N LEU A 168 -15.33 -0.79 29.12
CA LEU A 168 -14.25 0.12 28.71
C LEU A 168 -14.72 1.16 27.69
N ALA A 169 -15.59 0.78 26.77
CA ALA A 169 -16.23 1.70 25.83
C ALA A 169 -17.00 2.80 26.58
N THR A 170 -17.82 2.41 27.56
CA THR A 170 -18.60 3.36 28.39
C THR A 170 -17.68 4.30 29.16
N GLU A 171 -16.61 3.79 29.77
CA GLU A 171 -15.65 4.62 30.50
C GLU A 171 -14.95 5.62 29.58
N TYR A 172 -14.53 5.19 28.40
CA TYR A 172 -13.89 6.05 27.41
C TYR A 172 -14.86 7.12 26.88
N GLU A 173 -16.09 6.76 26.56
CA GLU A 173 -17.12 7.69 26.08
C GLU A 173 -17.49 8.74 27.10
N ASN A 174 -17.64 8.34 28.39
CA ASN A 174 -17.89 9.27 29.48
C ASN A 174 -16.74 10.27 29.64
N TYR A 175 -15.50 9.78 29.50
CA TYR A 175 -14.32 10.62 29.51
C TYR A 175 -14.34 11.61 28.35
N VAL A 176 -14.52 11.16 27.12
CA VAL A 176 -14.57 12.02 25.92
C VAL A 176 -15.67 13.10 26.04
N LYS A 177 -16.85 12.74 26.56
CA LYS A 177 -17.96 13.67 26.79
C LYS A 177 -17.68 14.69 27.90
N SER A 178 -16.85 14.33 28.89
CA SER A 178 -16.51 15.22 30.01
C SER A 178 -15.47 16.28 29.63
N ILE A 179 -14.75 16.08 28.54
CA ILE A 179 -13.68 16.98 28.10
C ILE A 179 -14.09 17.68 26.81
N ASN A 180 -14.03 19.00 26.80
CA ASN A 180 -14.25 19.79 25.58
C ASN A 180 -13.00 19.80 24.68
N CYS A 181 -12.56 18.60 24.25
CA CYS A 181 -11.37 18.44 23.42
C CYS A 181 -11.66 17.60 22.19
N ASN A 182 -11.25 18.07 21.02
CA ASN A 182 -11.56 17.43 19.74
C ASN A 182 -10.43 16.50 19.26
N VAL A 183 -10.00 15.53 20.09
CA VAL A 183 -9.04 14.49 19.68
C VAL A 183 -9.61 13.56 18.62
N GLY A 184 -10.92 13.41 18.50
CA GLY A 184 -11.60 12.59 17.51
C GLY A 184 -11.29 12.99 16.06
N TYR A 185 -10.87 14.23 15.82
CA TYR A 185 -10.37 14.68 14.53
C TYR A 185 -9.08 13.95 14.14
N MET A 186 -8.13 13.80 15.06
CA MET A 186 -6.88 13.08 14.82
C MET A 186 -7.14 11.59 14.58
N PHE A 187 -8.00 10.95 15.37
CA PHE A 187 -8.31 9.52 15.20
C PHE A 187 -9.02 9.24 13.88
N ARG A 188 -9.94 10.11 13.45
CA ARG A 188 -10.53 10.03 12.10
C ARG A 188 -9.49 10.19 10.98
N TYR A 189 -8.49 11.06 11.19
CA TYR A 189 -7.40 11.22 10.23
C TYR A 189 -6.58 9.94 10.11
N ILE A 190 -6.20 9.35 11.25
CA ILE A 190 -5.45 8.07 11.32
C ILE A 190 -6.26 6.94 10.70
N PHE A 191 -7.54 6.81 11.04
CA PHE A 191 -8.45 5.83 10.45
C PHE A 191 -8.52 5.93 8.92
N ASN A 192 -8.69 7.14 8.39
CA ASN A 192 -8.74 7.36 6.94
C ASN A 192 -7.39 7.07 6.27
N THR A 193 -6.28 7.33 6.95
CA THR A 193 -4.94 7.00 6.46
C THR A 193 -4.73 5.48 6.42
N LEU A 194 -5.12 4.75 7.45
CA LEU A 194 -5.10 3.29 7.47
C LEU A 194 -5.94 2.72 6.32
N LYS A 195 -7.15 3.24 6.16
CA LYS A 195 -8.05 2.82 5.09
C LYS A 195 -7.46 3.12 3.71
N PHE A 196 -6.85 4.28 3.50
CA PHE A 196 -6.16 4.63 2.26
C PHE A 196 -5.07 3.60 1.90
N VAL A 197 -4.28 3.16 2.89
CA VAL A 197 -3.23 2.15 2.67
C VAL A 197 -3.82 0.78 2.36
N ILE A 198 -4.89 0.37 3.06
CA ILE A 198 -5.49 -0.97 2.93
C ILE A 198 -6.30 -1.10 1.64
N ASP A 199 -7.02 -0.06 1.24
CA ASP A 199 -7.89 -0.07 0.08
C ASP A 199 -7.15 0.07 -1.26
N ASP A 200 -5.87 0.46 -1.23
CA ASP A 200 -5.06 0.63 -2.43
C ASP A 200 -4.80 -0.70 -3.15
N GLU A 201 -5.00 -0.71 -4.47
CA GLU A 201 -4.93 -1.92 -5.30
C GLU A 201 -3.52 -2.54 -5.36
N TYR A 202 -2.47 -1.72 -5.27
CA TYR A 202 -1.09 -2.21 -5.21
C TYR A 202 -0.82 -2.90 -3.87
N ASN A 203 -1.26 -2.29 -2.77
CA ASN A 203 -1.09 -2.83 -1.42
C ASN A 203 -1.92 -4.09 -1.16
N LYS A 204 -3.07 -4.25 -1.82
CA LYS A 204 -3.84 -5.49 -1.78
C LYS A 204 -3.09 -6.67 -2.38
N LYS A 205 -2.26 -6.42 -3.40
CA LYS A 205 -1.46 -7.44 -4.07
C LYS A 205 -0.15 -7.74 -3.35
N ASP A 206 0.45 -6.74 -2.71
CA ASP A 206 1.72 -6.85 -1.97
C ASP A 206 1.52 -6.53 -0.49
N ILE A 207 1.17 -7.56 0.30
CA ILE A 207 0.98 -7.46 1.75
C ILE A 207 2.22 -6.91 2.45
N LYS A 208 3.43 -7.28 1.99
CA LYS A 208 4.68 -6.79 2.59
C LYS A 208 4.88 -5.28 2.34
N ALA A 209 4.48 -4.79 1.17
CA ALA A 209 4.49 -3.36 0.90
C ALA A 209 3.47 -2.63 1.79
N ARG A 210 2.24 -3.14 1.87
CA ARG A 210 1.19 -2.62 2.77
C ARG A 210 1.69 -2.50 4.21
N ASP A 211 2.25 -3.57 4.76
CA ASP A 211 2.70 -3.61 6.15
C ASP A 211 3.84 -2.62 6.41
N ARG A 212 4.72 -2.36 5.42
CA ARG A 212 5.74 -1.30 5.52
C ARG A 212 5.12 0.09 5.69
N TYR A 213 4.08 0.43 4.92
CA TYR A 213 3.40 1.72 5.05
C TYR A 213 2.64 1.82 6.38
N LEU A 214 1.99 0.75 6.83
CA LEU A 214 1.34 0.72 8.14
C LEU A 214 2.35 0.92 9.28
N ASN A 215 3.51 0.28 9.21
CA ASN A 215 4.58 0.46 10.19
C ASN A 215 5.16 1.88 10.19
N LEU A 216 5.29 2.52 9.01
CA LEU A 216 5.70 3.92 8.92
C LEU A 216 4.68 4.87 9.56
N LEU A 217 3.38 4.62 9.37
CA LEU A 217 2.33 5.38 10.03
C LEU A 217 2.38 5.17 11.56
N GLN A 218 2.50 3.92 12.02
CA GLN A 218 2.60 3.58 13.43
C GLN A 218 3.79 4.28 14.10
N ALA A 219 4.93 4.36 13.41
CA ALA A 219 6.14 5.02 13.92
C ALA A 219 6.00 6.54 14.10
N GLN A 220 4.94 7.17 13.56
CA GLN A 220 4.63 8.58 13.80
C GLN A 220 3.81 8.82 15.06
N LEU A 221 3.36 7.74 15.72
CA LEU A 221 2.46 7.81 16.87
C LEU A 221 3.21 7.49 18.17
N SER A 222 2.92 8.26 19.21
CA SER A 222 3.41 7.98 20.56
C SER A 222 2.64 6.80 21.18
N ASN A 223 3.15 6.25 22.29
CA ASN A 223 2.46 5.20 23.03
C ASN A 223 1.12 5.67 23.60
N GLU A 224 1.03 6.92 24.03
CA GLU A 224 -0.21 7.53 24.50
C GLU A 224 -1.25 7.61 23.39
N GLU A 225 -0.84 8.02 22.18
CA GLU A 225 -1.71 8.07 21.01
C GLU A 225 -2.19 6.67 20.62
N LEU A 226 -1.29 5.68 20.55
CA LEU A 226 -1.64 4.29 20.26
C LEU A 226 -2.62 3.72 21.31
N CYS A 227 -2.41 4.04 22.59
CA CYS A 227 -3.30 3.62 23.66
C CYS A 227 -4.69 4.28 23.54
N LEU A 228 -4.76 5.56 23.25
CA LEU A 228 -6.03 6.24 23.04
C LEU A 228 -6.78 5.70 21.82
N ILE A 229 -6.07 5.42 20.72
CA ILE A 229 -6.64 4.74 19.53
C ILE A 229 -7.19 3.37 19.90
N PHE A 230 -6.48 2.61 20.74
CA PHE A 230 -6.93 1.32 21.24
C PHE A 230 -8.31 1.40 21.89
N TYR A 231 -8.55 2.40 22.78
CA TYR A 231 -9.83 2.57 23.46
C TYR A 231 -10.89 3.27 22.60
N ASP A 232 -10.50 4.19 21.74
CA ASP A 232 -11.41 4.84 20.78
C ASP A 232 -12.06 3.83 19.83
N ALA A 233 -11.25 2.90 19.29
CA ALA A 233 -11.70 1.94 18.32
C ALA A 233 -12.68 0.87 18.85
N ILE A 234 -12.72 0.64 20.16
CA ILE A 234 -13.68 -0.26 20.81
C ILE A 234 -14.93 0.47 21.32
N SER A 235 -15.00 1.79 21.23
CA SER A 235 -16.11 2.65 21.65
C SER A 235 -17.09 2.91 20.51
N GLU A 236 -18.16 3.69 20.78
CA GLU A 236 -19.10 4.15 19.74
C GLU A 236 -18.42 4.91 18.60
N TYR A 237 -17.30 5.59 18.88
CA TYR A 237 -16.54 6.36 17.90
C TYR A 237 -15.83 5.47 16.86
N GLY A 238 -15.52 4.21 17.22
CA GLY A 238 -14.93 3.20 16.31
C GLY A 238 -15.93 2.46 15.44
N LYS A 239 -17.24 2.70 15.59
CA LYS A 239 -18.29 2.05 14.81
C LYS A 239 -18.47 2.69 13.44
N ASN A 240 -18.80 1.87 12.47
CA ASN A 240 -19.26 2.31 11.17
C ASN A 240 -20.78 2.60 11.18
N LYS A 241 -21.32 3.01 10.04
CA LYS A 241 -22.78 3.31 9.87
C LYS A 241 -23.69 2.10 10.13
N GLU A 242 -23.15 0.90 10.06
CA GLU A 242 -23.86 -0.37 10.30
C GLU A 242 -23.78 -0.80 11.78
N GLY A 243 -23.13 -0.02 12.65
CA GLY A 243 -22.96 -0.31 14.07
C GLY A 243 -21.86 -1.32 14.38
N LYS A 244 -21.03 -1.70 13.40
CA LYS A 244 -19.89 -2.61 13.58
C LYS A 244 -18.65 -1.84 14.03
N TYR A 245 -17.85 -2.42 14.90
CA TYR A 245 -16.57 -1.85 15.35
C TYR A 245 -15.50 -1.96 14.27
N TYR A 246 -15.72 -1.27 13.15
CA TYR A 246 -14.91 -1.40 11.94
C TYR A 246 -13.48 -0.87 12.15
N PHE A 247 -13.30 0.17 12.95
CA PHE A 247 -11.95 0.65 13.27
C PHE A 247 -11.17 -0.39 14.06
N ARG A 248 -11.78 -1.02 15.07
CA ARG A 248 -11.17 -2.13 15.82
C ARG A 248 -10.77 -3.28 14.88
N GLU A 249 -11.65 -3.67 13.97
CA GLU A 249 -11.40 -4.75 13.02
C GLU A 249 -10.17 -4.46 12.14
N ILE A 250 -10.06 -3.23 11.62
CA ILE A 250 -8.89 -2.81 10.87
C ILE A 250 -7.62 -2.90 11.69
N LEU A 251 -7.61 -2.35 12.90
CA LEU A 251 -6.44 -2.36 13.79
C LEU A 251 -6.00 -3.78 14.14
N ASP A 252 -6.95 -4.67 14.37
CA ASP A 252 -6.70 -6.06 14.77
C ASP A 252 -6.19 -6.91 13.60
N THR A 253 -6.83 -6.81 12.43
CA THR A 253 -6.45 -7.59 11.24
C THR A 253 -5.14 -7.14 10.60
N THR A 254 -4.74 -5.90 10.82
CA THR A 254 -3.46 -5.36 10.34
C THR A 254 -2.35 -5.42 11.37
N HIS A 255 -2.63 -5.91 12.58
CA HIS A 255 -1.69 -5.90 13.72
C HIS A 255 -1.13 -4.51 14.05
N PHE A 256 -1.89 -3.45 13.73
CA PHE A 256 -1.41 -2.07 13.84
C PHE A 256 -1.00 -1.68 15.26
N LEU A 257 -1.53 -2.34 16.27
CA LEU A 257 -1.24 -2.07 17.69
C LEU A 257 -0.17 -2.98 18.28
N GLU A 258 0.51 -3.83 17.49
CA GLU A 258 1.46 -4.83 17.99
C GLU A 258 2.61 -4.25 18.84
N ASN A 259 3.00 -3.00 18.57
CA ASN A 259 4.11 -2.32 19.22
C ASN A 259 3.72 -1.52 20.48
N ILE A 260 2.43 -1.50 20.87
CA ILE A 260 2.02 -0.78 22.07
C ILE A 260 2.74 -1.36 23.30
N ASP A 261 3.26 -0.49 24.17
CA ASP A 261 3.84 -0.93 25.43
C ASP A 261 2.73 -1.23 26.45
N SER A 262 2.79 -2.41 27.08
CA SER A 262 1.78 -2.84 28.05
C SER A 262 1.62 -1.89 29.23
N SER A 263 2.64 -1.09 29.59
CA SER A 263 2.57 -0.10 30.67
C SER A 263 1.63 1.06 30.36
N PHE A 264 1.33 1.31 29.08
CA PHE A 264 0.39 2.32 28.63
C PHE A 264 -1.05 1.81 28.58
N LEU A 265 -1.31 0.52 28.50
CA LEU A 265 -2.66 0.00 28.65
C LEU A 265 -3.18 0.27 30.07
N LEU A 266 -4.47 0.59 30.21
CA LEU A 266 -5.12 0.76 31.53
C LEU A 266 -4.98 -0.51 32.37
N ASP A 267 -5.11 -1.68 31.75
CA ASP A 267 -4.73 -2.99 32.29
C ASP A 267 -4.12 -3.80 31.13
N ARG A 268 -3.02 -4.51 31.41
CA ARG A 268 -2.36 -5.39 30.44
C ARG A 268 -3.32 -6.44 29.86
N LYS A 269 -4.29 -6.91 30.62
CA LYS A 269 -5.28 -7.91 30.23
C LYS A 269 -6.18 -7.47 29.07
N HIS A 270 -6.28 -6.16 28.79
CA HIS A 270 -7.10 -5.61 27.75
C HIS A 270 -6.66 -6.00 26.33
N TYR A 271 -5.42 -6.54 26.16
CA TYR A 271 -4.96 -7.08 24.87
C TYR A 271 -5.94 -8.07 24.25
N LYS A 272 -6.73 -8.77 25.06
CA LYS A 272 -7.70 -9.77 24.62
C LYS A 272 -8.84 -9.18 23.76
N LEU A 273 -9.01 -7.88 23.78
CA LEU A 273 -9.98 -7.17 22.91
C LEU A 273 -9.56 -7.15 21.43
N TYR A 274 -8.29 -7.50 21.13
CA TYR A 274 -7.73 -7.59 19.79
C TYR A 274 -7.16 -9.01 19.55
N PRO A 275 -8.05 -9.97 19.27
CA PRO A 275 -7.70 -11.40 19.29
C PRO A 275 -6.73 -11.83 18.17
N HIS A 276 -6.63 -11.08 17.07
CA HIS A 276 -5.72 -11.39 15.98
C HIS A 276 -4.36 -10.71 16.14
N THR A 277 -4.27 -9.65 16.95
CA THR A 277 -3.04 -8.89 17.17
C THR A 277 -2.09 -9.63 18.11
N ILE A 278 -0.89 -9.94 17.62
CA ILE A 278 0.18 -10.50 18.45
C ILE A 278 1.00 -9.34 19.01
N PHE A 279 0.65 -8.91 20.21
CA PHE A 279 1.39 -7.84 20.90
C PHE A 279 2.80 -8.30 21.27
N LYS A 280 3.81 -7.46 21.04
CA LYS A 280 5.23 -7.77 21.30
C LYS A 280 5.54 -7.99 22.79
N PHE A 281 4.73 -7.46 23.68
CA PHE A 281 4.88 -7.70 25.12
C PHE A 281 4.37 -9.05 25.60
N LEU A 282 3.67 -9.84 24.75
CA LEU A 282 3.20 -11.19 25.12
C LEU A 282 4.37 -12.16 25.14
N ASN A 283 4.39 -13.03 26.16
CA ASN A 283 5.37 -14.11 26.23
C ASN A 283 4.96 -15.31 25.33
N ARG A 284 5.86 -16.28 25.13
CA ARG A 284 5.63 -17.43 24.25
C ARG A 284 4.41 -18.27 24.64
N ASP A 285 4.13 -18.38 25.93
CA ASP A 285 3.01 -19.19 26.43
C ASP A 285 1.66 -18.47 26.26
N GLU A 286 1.65 -17.15 26.38
CA GLU A 286 0.50 -16.31 26.05
C GLU A 286 0.21 -16.36 24.55
N ILE A 287 1.23 -16.26 23.70
CA ILE A 287 1.10 -16.33 22.23
C ILE A 287 0.50 -17.68 21.80
N LYS A 288 0.98 -18.80 22.34
CA LYS A 288 0.43 -20.13 22.04
C LYS A 288 -1.05 -20.29 22.39
N LYS A 289 -1.54 -19.51 23.37
CA LYS A 289 -2.94 -19.52 23.79
C LYS A 289 -3.81 -18.54 23.02
N VAL A 290 -3.21 -17.56 22.36
CA VAL A 290 -3.88 -16.59 21.49
C VAL A 290 -4.02 -17.13 20.06
N LEU A 291 -3.00 -17.82 19.57
CA LEU A 291 -3.06 -18.47 18.25
C LEU A 291 -3.77 -19.84 18.44
N PRO A 292 -4.94 -20.07 17.84
CA PRO A 292 -5.46 -21.41 17.74
C PRO A 292 -4.42 -22.26 16.99
N LEU A 293 -4.07 -23.41 17.58
CA LEU A 293 -3.24 -24.41 16.91
C LEU A 293 -3.80 -24.65 15.49
N GLN A 294 -3.08 -24.17 14.48
CA GLN A 294 -3.32 -24.52 13.09
C GLN A 294 -2.97 -25.96 12.84
#